data_1f4b4cdaebaafe6269a9a94653e5088e
#
_entry.id   1f4b4cdaebaafe6269a9a94653e5088e
#
_cell.length_a   1.000
_cell.length_b   1.000
_cell.length_c   1.000
_cell.angle_alpha   90.00
_cell.angle_beta   90.00
_cell.angle_gamma   90.00
#
_symmetry.space_group_name_H-M   'P 1'
#
loop_
_entity.id
_entity.type
_entity.pdbx_description
1 polymer ?
#
loop_
_entity_poly.entity_id
_entity_poly.type
_entity_poly.pdbx_seq_one_letter_code
_entity_poly.pdbx_strand_id
1 'polypeptide(L)'
;YMNYRIIGLLNSLVVDEARMKKNMDLSGGVLFSSSLLLMLVKTGLSREEAYKIVQSLSHSLKAGEHLQQACLESKDVNLRLSSKDIKDLFAGKQLKKNLETLVQNYLKSLSKQRLY
;
A
#
# COMPACT_ATOMS: atom_id res chain seq x y z
N TYR A 1 32.38 8.92 -17.23
CA TYR A 1 32.83 8.13 -16.08
C TYR A 1 31.70 7.90 -15.05
N MET A 2 31.00 8.96 -14.60
CA MET A 2 29.91 8.85 -13.59
C MET A 2 28.77 7.95 -14.05
N ASN A 3 28.30 8.11 -15.29
CA ASN A 3 27.22 7.25 -15.83
C ASN A 3 27.60 5.76 -15.87
N TYR A 4 28.84 5.46 -16.20
CA TYR A 4 29.34 4.09 -16.18
C TYR A 4 29.36 3.51 -14.76
N ARG A 5 29.78 4.28 -13.77
CA ARG A 5 29.79 3.87 -12.36
C ARG A 5 28.36 3.64 -11.83
N ILE A 6 27.42 4.53 -12.19
CA ILE A 6 26.01 4.38 -11.80
C ILE A 6 25.39 3.11 -12.41
N ILE A 7 25.66 2.84 -13.69
CA ILE A 7 25.20 1.59 -14.34
C ILE A 7 25.76 0.37 -13.62
N GLY A 8 27.05 0.39 -13.25
CA GLY A 8 27.68 -0.69 -12.49
C GLY A 8 27.01 -0.92 -11.14
N LEU A 9 26.72 0.15 -10.41
CA LEU A 9 26.01 0.09 -9.11
C LEU A 9 24.60 -0.47 -9.26
N LEU A 10 23.85 -0.03 -10.25
CA LEU A 10 22.49 -0.54 -10.52
C LEU A 10 22.49 -2.01 -10.88
N ASN A 11 23.45 -2.47 -11.69
CA ASN A 11 23.57 -3.88 -12.06
C ASN A 11 24.00 -4.78 -10.89
N SER A 12 24.69 -4.23 -9.89
CA SER A 12 25.10 -4.97 -8.69
C SER A 12 24.11 -4.86 -7.53
N LEU A 13 22.99 -4.13 -7.72
CA LEU A 13 21.98 -3.97 -6.69
C LEU A 13 21.33 -5.33 -6.37
N VAL A 14 21.38 -5.71 -5.10
CA VAL A 14 20.69 -6.90 -4.59
C VAL A 14 19.48 -6.43 -3.77
N VAL A 15 18.30 -6.90 -4.16
CA VAL A 15 17.05 -6.60 -3.46
C VAL A 15 16.69 -7.77 -2.56
N ASP A 16 16.64 -7.53 -1.25
CA ASP A 16 16.17 -8.51 -0.27
C ASP A 16 14.65 -8.36 -0.07
N GLU A 17 13.89 -9.05 -0.89
CA GLU A 17 12.42 -9.03 -0.87
C GLU A 17 11.84 -9.51 0.48
N ALA A 18 12.47 -10.51 1.09
CA ALA A 18 12.03 -11.06 2.37
C ALA A 18 12.17 -10.00 3.48
N ARG A 19 13.28 -9.28 3.49
CA ARG A 19 13.53 -8.19 4.44
C ARG A 19 12.58 -7.02 4.23
N MET A 20 12.32 -6.64 2.97
CA MET A 20 11.37 -5.59 2.63
C MET A 20 9.97 -5.92 3.13
N LYS A 21 9.51 -7.15 2.89
CA LYS A 21 8.20 -7.63 3.37
C LYS A 21 8.13 -7.60 4.90
N LYS A 22 9.14 -8.11 5.58
CA LYS A 22 9.23 -8.06 7.04
C LYS A 22 9.18 -6.63 7.58
N ASN A 23 9.85 -5.68 6.91
CA ASN A 23 9.83 -4.27 7.31
C ASN A 23 8.44 -3.64 7.13
N MET A 24 7.69 -4.02 6.11
CA MET A 24 6.30 -3.59 5.94
C MET A 24 5.40 -4.12 7.07
N ASP A 25 5.61 -5.36 7.50
CA ASP A 25 4.85 -6.00 8.58
C ASP A 25 5.14 -5.40 9.96
N LEU A 26 6.34 -4.80 10.18
CA LEU A 26 6.72 -4.15 11.44
C LEU A 26 5.76 -3.02 11.87
N SER A 27 5.09 -2.38 10.92
CA SER A 27 4.11 -1.34 11.21
C SER A 27 2.74 -1.88 11.68
N GLY A 28 2.59 -3.20 11.84
CA GLY A 28 1.29 -3.81 12.15
C GLY A 28 0.20 -3.48 11.12
N GLY A 29 0.57 -3.23 9.87
CA GLY A 29 -0.36 -2.89 8.80
C GLY A 29 -0.85 -1.43 8.80
N VAL A 30 -0.40 -0.58 9.74
CA VAL A 30 -0.79 0.86 9.79
C VAL A 30 -0.40 1.60 8.51
N LEU A 31 0.59 1.11 7.78
CA LEU A 31 0.96 1.61 6.45
C LEU A 31 -0.24 1.67 5.48
N PHE A 32 -1.21 0.77 5.63
CA PHE A 32 -2.40 0.70 4.78
C PHE A 32 -3.57 1.56 5.26
N SER A 33 -3.44 2.30 6.37
CA SER A 33 -4.51 3.12 6.96
C SER A 33 -5.08 4.14 5.97
N SER A 34 -4.23 4.82 5.19
CA SER A 34 -4.68 5.77 4.16
C SER A 34 -5.48 5.10 3.04
N SER A 35 -5.07 3.90 2.64
CA SER A 35 -5.80 3.13 1.63
C SER A 35 -7.14 2.62 2.15
N LEU A 36 -7.20 2.21 3.41
CA LEU A 36 -8.43 1.82 4.11
C LEU A 36 -9.41 3.00 4.18
N LEU A 37 -8.92 4.18 4.57
CA LEU A 37 -9.70 5.42 4.59
C LEU A 37 -10.33 5.70 3.22
N LEU A 38 -9.54 5.64 2.16
CA LEU A 38 -10.05 5.88 0.81
C LEU A 38 -11.09 4.84 0.37
N MET A 39 -10.93 3.58 0.78
CA MET A 39 -11.91 2.54 0.51
C MET A 39 -13.23 2.82 1.24
N LEU A 40 -13.18 3.22 2.51
CA LEU A 40 -14.37 3.59 3.29
C LEU A 40 -15.09 4.80 2.69
N VAL A 41 -14.36 5.82 2.24
CA VAL A 41 -14.96 6.98 1.55
C VAL A 41 -15.66 6.56 0.26
N LYS A 42 -15.11 5.61 -0.50
CA LYS A 42 -15.76 5.07 -1.72
C LYS A 42 -17.09 4.36 -1.43
N THR A 43 -17.32 3.89 -0.23
CA THR A 43 -18.61 3.31 0.19
C THR A 43 -19.66 4.34 0.56
N GLY A 44 -19.37 5.64 0.44
CA GLY A 44 -20.28 6.74 0.71
C GLY A 44 -20.13 7.40 2.07
N LEU A 45 -19.10 7.03 2.86
CA LEU A 45 -18.77 7.75 4.09
C LEU A 45 -18.15 9.11 3.78
N SER A 46 -18.41 10.10 4.62
CA SER A 46 -17.64 11.32 4.62
C SER A 46 -16.17 11.01 5.01
N ARG A 47 -15.26 11.86 4.56
CA ARG A 47 -13.85 11.70 4.90
C ARG A 47 -13.60 11.75 6.42
N GLU A 48 -14.35 12.57 7.12
CA GLU A 48 -14.24 12.71 8.58
C GLU A 48 -14.70 11.46 9.34
N GLU A 49 -15.82 10.87 8.92
CA GLU A 49 -16.31 9.61 9.50
C GLU A 49 -15.35 8.46 9.23
N ALA A 50 -14.87 8.32 7.99
CA ALA A 50 -13.88 7.31 7.62
C ALA A 50 -12.59 7.49 8.44
N TYR A 51 -12.13 8.73 8.62
CA TYR A 51 -10.96 9.05 9.43
C TYR A 51 -11.13 8.63 10.89
N LYS A 52 -12.28 8.94 11.51
CA LYS A 52 -12.57 8.53 12.89
C LYS A 52 -12.53 7.03 13.08
N ILE A 53 -13.10 6.27 12.13
CA ILE A 53 -13.09 4.79 12.17
C ILE A 53 -11.65 4.28 12.09
N VAL A 54 -10.88 4.73 11.11
CA VAL A 54 -9.49 4.28 10.92
C VAL A 54 -8.60 4.68 12.09
N GLN A 55 -8.77 5.89 12.61
CA GLN A 55 -8.03 6.38 13.77
C GLN A 55 -8.35 5.55 15.02
N SER A 56 -9.62 5.31 15.30
CA SER A 56 -10.06 4.47 16.43
C SER A 56 -9.46 3.07 16.35
N LEU A 57 -9.48 2.42 15.17
CA LEU A 57 -8.88 1.11 14.96
C LEU A 57 -7.38 1.13 15.17
N SER A 58 -6.69 2.13 14.61
CA SER A 58 -5.23 2.23 14.73
C SER A 58 -4.78 2.50 16.18
N HIS A 59 -5.54 3.27 16.94
CA HIS A 59 -5.23 3.58 18.35
C HIS A 59 -5.59 2.43 19.29
N SER A 60 -6.53 1.56 18.93
CA SER A 60 -6.91 0.39 19.73
C SER A 60 -5.93 -0.79 19.61
N LEU A 61 -5.02 -0.73 18.62
CA LEU A 61 -4.03 -1.80 18.40
C LEU A 61 -3.05 -1.89 19.59
N LYS A 62 -2.94 -3.09 20.14
CA LYS A 62 -1.91 -3.41 21.12
C LYS A 62 -0.61 -3.85 20.44
N ALA A 63 0.47 -3.89 21.20
CA ALA A 63 1.76 -4.37 20.69
C ALA A 63 1.63 -5.79 20.12
N GLY A 64 1.97 -5.97 18.86
CA GLY A 64 1.87 -7.24 18.15
C GLY A 64 0.55 -7.52 17.43
N GLU A 65 -0.45 -6.66 17.59
CA GLU A 65 -1.69 -6.76 16.81
C GLU A 65 -1.52 -6.13 15.41
N HIS A 66 -2.31 -6.62 14.46
CA HIS A 66 -2.27 -6.15 13.08
C HIS A 66 -3.59 -5.46 12.69
N LEU A 67 -3.51 -4.30 12.04
CA LEU A 67 -4.68 -3.50 11.63
C LEU A 67 -5.67 -4.31 10.77
N GLN A 68 -5.19 -5.25 9.96
CA GLN A 68 -6.04 -6.15 9.18
C GLN A 68 -6.98 -6.95 10.07
N GLN A 69 -6.48 -7.49 11.18
CA GLN A 69 -7.30 -8.26 12.13
C GLN A 69 -8.35 -7.37 12.78
N ALA A 70 -7.96 -6.19 13.25
CA ALA A 70 -8.89 -5.22 13.82
C ALA A 70 -9.99 -4.80 12.83
N CYS A 71 -9.65 -4.65 11.53
CA CYS A 71 -10.64 -4.39 10.49
C CYS A 71 -11.64 -5.53 10.30
N LEU A 72 -11.16 -6.80 10.34
CA LEU A 72 -12.01 -7.98 10.19
C LEU A 72 -12.96 -8.17 11.39
N GLU A 73 -12.59 -7.70 12.57
CA GLU A 73 -13.39 -7.78 13.80
C GLU A 73 -14.33 -6.57 13.97
N SER A 74 -14.05 -5.46 13.29
CA SER A 74 -14.84 -4.23 13.39
C SER A 74 -16.18 -4.35 12.65
N LYS A 75 -17.27 -4.13 13.36
CA LYS A 75 -18.63 -4.09 12.79
C LYS A 75 -18.78 -2.95 11.78
N ASP A 76 -18.24 -1.78 12.07
CA ASP A 76 -18.36 -0.58 11.22
C ASP A 76 -17.67 -0.78 9.86
N VAL A 77 -16.54 -1.48 9.83
CA VAL A 77 -15.82 -1.81 8.60
C VAL A 77 -16.55 -2.92 7.84
N ASN A 78 -16.96 -3.99 8.53
CA ASN A 78 -17.61 -5.16 7.91
C ASN A 78 -19.01 -4.86 7.33
N LEU A 79 -19.70 -3.82 7.83
CA LEU A 79 -20.95 -3.34 7.22
C LEU A 79 -20.75 -2.72 5.82
N ARG A 80 -19.53 -2.32 5.48
CA ARG A 80 -19.22 -1.53 4.29
C ARG A 80 -18.24 -2.20 3.34
N LEU A 81 -17.31 -2.97 3.87
CA LEU A 81 -16.28 -3.67 3.11
C LEU A 81 -16.39 -5.17 3.33
N SER A 82 -16.23 -5.93 2.26
CA SER A 82 -16.18 -7.38 2.37
C SER A 82 -14.84 -7.84 2.95
N SER A 83 -14.82 -9.00 3.59
CA SER A 83 -13.59 -9.61 4.09
C SER A 83 -12.57 -9.85 2.97
N LYS A 84 -13.02 -10.02 1.73
CA LYS A 84 -12.17 -10.14 0.55
C LYS A 84 -11.47 -8.82 0.25
N ASP A 85 -12.23 -7.72 0.24
CA ASP A 85 -11.67 -6.38 -0.05
C ASP A 85 -10.62 -5.98 0.98
N ILE A 86 -10.87 -6.29 2.26
CA ILE A 86 -9.92 -6.07 3.35
C ILE A 86 -8.63 -6.87 3.11
N LYS A 87 -8.74 -8.17 2.80
CA LYS A 87 -7.57 -9.01 2.52
C LYS A 87 -6.78 -8.52 1.30
N ASP A 88 -7.45 -8.12 0.23
CA ASP A 88 -6.84 -7.61 -0.99
C ASP A 88 -6.13 -6.26 -0.76
N LEU A 89 -6.68 -5.42 0.11
CA LEU A 89 -6.05 -4.17 0.55
C LEU A 89 -4.70 -4.44 1.24
N PHE A 90 -4.70 -5.29 2.27
CA PHE A 90 -3.48 -5.60 3.03
C PHE A 90 -2.50 -6.48 2.26
N ALA A 91 -2.94 -7.20 1.25
CA ALA A 91 -2.06 -7.86 0.28
C ALA A 91 -1.37 -6.88 -0.71
N GLY A 92 -1.72 -5.59 -0.66
CA GLY A 92 -1.12 -4.57 -1.50
C GLY A 92 -1.47 -4.68 -2.99
N LYS A 93 -2.54 -5.41 -3.35
CA LYS A 93 -2.89 -5.63 -4.78
C LYS A 93 -3.10 -4.32 -5.54
N GLN A 94 -3.79 -3.35 -4.94
CA GLN A 94 -4.02 -2.06 -5.59
C GLN A 94 -2.73 -1.25 -5.72
N LEU A 95 -1.86 -1.31 -4.72
CA LEU A 95 -0.55 -0.65 -4.75
C LEU A 95 0.31 -1.23 -5.88
N LYS A 96 0.36 -2.56 -5.99
CA LYS A 96 1.09 -3.25 -7.07
C LYS A 96 0.58 -2.83 -8.45
N LYS A 97 -0.74 -2.84 -8.66
CA LYS A 97 -1.35 -2.40 -9.92
C LYS A 97 -1.03 -0.95 -10.27
N ASN A 98 -1.07 -0.06 -9.29
CA ASN A 98 -0.73 1.35 -9.49
C ASN A 98 0.75 1.53 -9.86
N LEU A 99 1.66 0.81 -9.21
CA LEU A 99 3.09 0.83 -9.52
C LEU A 99 3.36 0.30 -10.94
N GLU A 100 2.76 -0.81 -11.33
CA GLU A 100 2.88 -1.36 -12.68
C GLU A 100 2.42 -0.33 -13.73
N THR A 101 1.30 0.34 -13.49
CA THR A 101 0.79 1.39 -14.39
C THR A 101 1.74 2.58 -14.49
N LEU A 102 2.30 3.04 -13.36
CA LEU A 102 3.28 4.13 -13.33
C LEU A 102 4.54 3.77 -14.12
N VAL A 103 5.10 2.59 -13.90
CA VAL A 103 6.29 2.11 -14.61
C VAL A 103 6.03 2.02 -16.11
N GLN A 104 4.90 1.45 -16.52
CA GLN A 104 4.52 1.34 -17.94
C GLN A 104 4.37 2.72 -18.60
N ASN A 105 3.73 3.67 -17.92
CA ASN A 105 3.58 5.04 -18.44
C ASN A 105 4.93 5.74 -18.57
N TYR A 106 5.83 5.55 -17.60
CA TYR A 106 7.18 6.10 -17.67
C TYR A 106 7.98 5.51 -18.83
N LEU A 107 7.97 4.19 -19.02
CA LEU A 107 8.65 3.54 -20.12
C LEU A 107 8.12 4.00 -21.48
N LYS A 108 6.80 4.18 -21.62
CA LYS A 108 6.19 4.75 -22.84
C LYS A 108 6.65 6.20 -23.10
N SER A 109 6.82 7.01 -22.05
CA SER A 109 7.30 8.39 -22.20
C SER A 109 8.75 8.43 -22.70
N LEU A 110 9.60 7.55 -22.18
CA LEU A 110 11.00 7.43 -22.62
C LEU A 110 11.13 6.97 -24.07
N SER A 111 10.29 6.03 -24.51
CA SER A 111 10.30 5.58 -25.92
C SER A 111 9.92 6.70 -26.90
N LYS A 112 9.01 7.60 -26.50
CA LYS A 112 8.65 8.77 -27.31
C LYS A 112 9.77 9.81 -27.40
N GLN A 113 10.56 9.97 -26.33
CA GLN A 113 11.68 10.93 -26.33
C GLN A 113 12.89 10.46 -27.15
N ARG A 114 13.04 9.17 -27.41
CA ARG A 114 14.13 8.61 -28.25
C ARG A 114 13.91 8.77 -29.77
N LEU A 115 12.76 9.27 -30.19
CA LEU A 115 12.40 9.48 -31.60
C LEU A 115 12.75 10.90 -32.12
N TYR A 116 13.43 11.70 -31.32
CA TYR A 116 14.01 13.00 -31.69
C TYR A 116 15.51 12.97 -31.32
#